data_068c1b1c12ddd7a944f2ab0e5aaba283
#
_entry.id   068c1b1c12ddd7a944f2ab0e5aaba283
#
_cell.length_a   1.000
_cell.length_b   1.000
_cell.length_c   1.000
_cell.angle_alpha   90.00
_cell.angle_beta   90.00
_cell.angle_gamma   90.00
#
_symmetry.space_group_name_H-M   'P 1'
#
loop_
_entity.id
_entity.type
_entity.pdbx_description
1 polymer ?
#
loop_
_entity_poly.entity_id
_entity_poly.type
_entity_poly.pdbx_seq_one_letter_code
_entity_poly.pdbx_strand_id
1 'polypeptide(L)'
;MSFITAKNLVRRFDLSDPWIVRKLTFRPKKFLTAVNDVSFSVEKGTTYALVGESGSGKSTIAKMAVGLLTPSAGTITLDNHNLNDPNLSPQRQQLMRRRIQMVFQSPYASLNPRWRVGDILKEPIQSFDLIQGTKNQAKRVEELLEQVGLSPSDAKKYPHEFSGGQRQRISIARALSSQPEVIICDEPTSALDVSVQAQVLNLLKSLQKEFSLTYLFITHDLAVVSSVANRIGVLNKGALVEEASPEELFTNPKQDYTRMLLNAAPKML
;
A
#
# COMPACT_ATOMS: atom_id res chain seq x y z
N MET A 1 -6.27 -20.27 -1.00
CA MET A 1 -7.57 -19.54 -1.01
C MET A 1 -7.28 -18.05 -1.08
N SER A 2 -7.98 -17.32 -1.97
CA SER A 2 -7.78 -15.87 -2.10
C SER A 2 -8.19 -15.15 -0.82
N PHE A 3 -7.31 -14.28 -0.31
CA PHE A 3 -7.52 -13.54 0.92
C PHE A 3 -7.96 -12.11 0.66
N ILE A 4 -7.36 -11.47 -0.36
CA ILE A 4 -7.87 -10.22 -0.92
C ILE A 4 -8.38 -10.53 -2.32
N THR A 5 -9.56 -10.04 -2.67
CA THR A 5 -10.09 -10.18 -4.03
C THR A 5 -10.63 -8.84 -4.50
N ALA A 6 -10.12 -8.37 -5.61
CA ALA A 6 -10.66 -7.25 -6.37
C ALA A 6 -11.45 -7.79 -7.55
N LYS A 7 -12.70 -7.34 -7.75
CA LYS A 7 -13.56 -7.79 -8.86
C LYS A 7 -14.12 -6.58 -9.60
N ASN A 8 -13.82 -6.51 -10.90
CA ASN A 8 -14.35 -5.52 -11.86
C ASN A 8 -14.23 -4.08 -11.33
N LEU A 9 -13.07 -3.73 -10.73
CA LEU A 9 -12.86 -2.43 -10.13
C LEU A 9 -12.84 -1.34 -11.19
N VAL A 10 -13.66 -0.32 -10.96
CA VAL A 10 -13.68 0.90 -11.75
C VAL A 10 -13.58 2.10 -10.83
N ARG A 11 -12.72 3.06 -11.18
CA ARG A 11 -12.70 4.38 -10.53
C ARG A 11 -12.66 5.48 -11.56
N ARG A 12 -13.69 6.35 -11.53
CA ARG A 12 -13.81 7.54 -12.35
C ARG A 12 -13.76 8.78 -11.47
N PHE A 13 -12.97 9.75 -11.87
CA PHE A 13 -12.92 11.07 -11.24
C PHE A 13 -13.65 12.08 -12.13
N ASP A 14 -14.55 12.86 -11.53
CA ASP A 14 -15.19 13.97 -12.24
C ASP A 14 -14.24 15.17 -12.25
N LEU A 15 -13.73 15.49 -13.43
CA LEU A 15 -12.86 16.65 -13.70
C LEU A 15 -13.63 17.80 -14.35
N SER A 16 -14.95 17.77 -14.27
CA SER A 16 -15.80 18.79 -14.88
C SER A 16 -15.65 20.13 -14.17
N ASP A 17 -15.80 21.20 -14.94
CA ASP A 17 -15.93 22.55 -14.38
C ASP A 17 -17.12 22.61 -13.40
N PRO A 18 -17.10 23.52 -12.40
CA PRO A 18 -18.24 23.73 -11.51
C PRO A 18 -19.55 23.88 -12.28
N TRP A 19 -20.66 23.40 -11.70
CA TRP A 19 -21.94 23.34 -12.40
C TRP A 19 -22.41 24.67 -12.99
N ILE A 20 -22.12 25.80 -12.32
CA ILE A 20 -22.45 27.16 -12.77
C ILE A 20 -21.70 27.48 -14.08
N VAL A 21 -20.39 27.25 -14.10
CA VAL A 21 -19.54 27.49 -15.28
C VAL A 21 -20.00 26.63 -16.46
N ARG A 22 -20.31 25.36 -16.20
CA ARG A 22 -20.82 24.43 -17.22
C ARG A 22 -22.16 24.85 -17.79
N LYS A 23 -23.09 25.33 -16.94
CA LYS A 23 -24.40 25.82 -17.37
C LYS A 23 -24.27 27.05 -18.27
N LEU A 24 -23.32 27.95 -17.97
CA LEU A 24 -23.06 29.15 -18.79
C LEU A 24 -22.28 28.83 -20.08
N THR A 25 -21.39 27.83 -20.05
CA THR A 25 -20.51 27.52 -21.20
C THR A 25 -20.96 26.33 -22.04
N PHE A 26 -22.07 25.66 -21.65
CA PHE A 26 -22.61 24.44 -22.26
C PHE A 26 -21.58 23.29 -22.41
N ARG A 27 -20.53 23.26 -21.56
CA ARG A 27 -19.51 22.22 -21.61
C ARG A 27 -20.01 20.90 -21.08
N PRO A 28 -19.70 19.75 -21.74
CA PRO A 28 -20.06 18.42 -21.25
C PRO A 28 -19.28 18.06 -19.98
N LYS A 29 -19.75 17.07 -19.24
CA LYS A 29 -19.01 16.48 -18.12
C LYS A 29 -17.73 15.83 -18.63
N LYS A 30 -16.63 16.02 -17.89
CA LYS A 30 -15.33 15.43 -18.20
C LYS A 30 -14.96 14.44 -17.08
N PHE A 31 -14.77 13.18 -17.44
CA PHE A 31 -14.37 12.14 -16.51
C PHE A 31 -12.98 11.60 -16.86
N LEU A 32 -12.18 11.35 -15.84
CA LEU A 32 -10.95 10.56 -15.93
C LEU A 32 -11.21 9.18 -15.34
N THR A 33 -11.10 8.13 -16.15
CA THR A 33 -11.14 6.74 -15.67
C THR A 33 -9.74 6.32 -15.27
N ALA A 34 -9.45 6.34 -13.96
CA ALA A 34 -8.15 5.99 -13.43
C ALA A 34 -7.97 4.46 -13.23
N VAL A 35 -9.06 3.74 -13.03
CA VAL A 35 -9.09 2.27 -12.96
C VAL A 35 -10.29 1.80 -13.78
N ASN A 36 -10.06 0.84 -14.67
CA ASN A 36 -11.03 0.37 -15.64
C ASN A 36 -11.06 -1.16 -15.67
N ASP A 37 -12.06 -1.73 -15.05
CA ASP A 37 -12.35 -3.17 -15.02
C ASP A 37 -11.19 -4.05 -14.55
N VAL A 38 -10.59 -3.70 -13.42
CA VAL A 38 -9.46 -4.42 -12.85
C VAL A 38 -9.93 -5.51 -11.90
N SER A 39 -9.50 -6.75 -12.15
CA SER A 39 -9.75 -7.90 -11.28
C SER A 39 -8.46 -8.64 -10.98
N PHE A 40 -8.20 -8.93 -9.71
CA PHE A 40 -7.06 -9.73 -9.25
C PHE A 40 -7.34 -10.36 -7.88
N SER A 41 -6.51 -11.32 -7.49
CA SER A 41 -6.60 -11.94 -6.17
C SER A 41 -5.22 -12.10 -5.52
N VAL A 42 -5.18 -11.97 -4.19
CA VAL A 42 -3.98 -12.14 -3.38
C VAL A 42 -4.21 -13.27 -2.38
N GLU A 43 -3.31 -14.21 -2.33
CA GLU A 43 -3.36 -15.31 -1.37
C GLU A 43 -2.81 -14.86 0.00
N LYS A 44 -3.30 -15.47 1.08
CA LYS A 44 -2.82 -15.14 2.44
C LYS A 44 -1.34 -15.45 2.60
N GLY A 45 -0.60 -14.55 3.21
CA GLY A 45 0.83 -14.71 3.47
C GLY A 45 1.73 -14.53 2.24
N THR A 46 1.17 -14.09 1.09
CA THR A 46 1.92 -13.85 -0.14
C THR A 46 2.03 -12.37 -0.48
N THR A 47 2.91 -12.05 -1.41
CA THR A 47 3.08 -10.71 -1.98
C THR A 47 2.55 -10.69 -3.40
N TYR A 48 1.52 -9.87 -3.64
CA TYR A 48 1.05 -9.52 -4.98
C TYR A 48 1.59 -8.14 -5.36
N ALA A 49 2.34 -8.04 -6.45
CA ALA A 49 2.87 -6.78 -6.91
C ALA A 49 2.04 -6.20 -8.05
N LEU A 50 1.69 -4.91 -7.96
CA LEU A 50 1.14 -4.12 -9.07
C LEU A 50 2.23 -3.24 -9.64
N VAL A 51 2.57 -3.43 -10.91
CA VAL A 51 3.59 -2.67 -11.62
C VAL A 51 3.01 -1.90 -12.80
N GLY A 52 3.71 -0.88 -13.26
CA GLY A 52 3.32 -0.05 -14.42
C GLY A 52 3.84 1.37 -14.27
N GLU A 53 3.71 2.17 -15.32
CA GLU A 53 4.14 3.57 -15.32
C GLU A 53 3.41 4.44 -14.30
N SER A 54 3.98 5.61 -14.00
CA SER A 54 3.30 6.64 -13.20
C SER A 54 1.95 7.01 -13.85
N GLY A 55 0.90 7.13 -13.03
CA GLY A 55 -0.44 7.42 -13.54
C GLY A 55 -1.22 6.22 -14.09
N SER A 56 -0.68 4.99 -14.08
CA SER A 56 -1.41 3.79 -14.55
C SER A 56 -2.58 3.35 -13.66
N GLY A 57 -2.76 3.96 -12.46
CA GLY A 57 -3.88 3.66 -11.56
C GLY A 57 -3.52 2.88 -10.29
N LYS A 58 -2.27 2.46 -10.11
CA LYS A 58 -1.79 1.64 -8.97
C LYS A 58 -2.14 2.22 -7.60
N SER A 59 -1.73 3.46 -7.33
CA SER A 59 -2.03 4.13 -6.04
C SER A 59 -3.53 4.39 -5.86
N THR A 60 -4.30 4.47 -6.94
CA THR A 60 -5.77 4.53 -6.86
C THR A 60 -6.35 3.22 -6.34
N ILE A 61 -5.84 2.07 -6.83
CA ILE A 61 -6.21 0.73 -6.34
C ILE A 61 -5.80 0.60 -4.86
N ALA A 62 -4.58 1.01 -4.48
CA ALA A 62 -4.14 1.01 -3.09
C ALA A 62 -5.10 1.77 -2.16
N LYS A 63 -5.46 3.01 -2.54
CA LYS A 63 -6.38 3.84 -1.77
C LYS A 63 -7.80 3.26 -1.68
N MET A 64 -8.26 2.57 -2.74
CA MET A 64 -9.53 1.84 -2.69
C MET A 64 -9.45 0.64 -1.73
N ALA A 65 -8.34 -0.08 -1.72
CA ALA A 65 -8.17 -1.27 -0.89
C ALA A 65 -8.09 -0.94 0.62
N VAL A 66 -7.57 0.23 1.00
CA VAL A 66 -7.60 0.69 2.42
C VAL A 66 -8.86 1.50 2.76
N GLY A 67 -9.81 1.64 1.84
CA GLY A 67 -11.06 2.39 2.07
C GLY A 67 -10.91 3.91 2.09
N LEU A 68 -9.80 4.47 1.60
CA LEU A 68 -9.61 5.92 1.41
C LEU A 68 -10.34 6.45 0.17
N LEU A 69 -10.63 5.57 -0.78
CA LEU A 69 -11.44 5.87 -1.97
C LEU A 69 -12.49 4.79 -2.14
N THR A 70 -13.72 5.18 -2.46
CA THR A 70 -14.78 4.24 -2.83
C THR A 70 -14.68 3.94 -4.33
N PRO A 71 -14.72 2.66 -4.78
CA PRO A 71 -14.81 2.33 -6.19
C PRO A 71 -16.08 2.94 -6.81
N SER A 72 -16.02 3.34 -8.09
CA SER A 72 -17.20 3.76 -8.84
C SER A 72 -18.07 2.55 -9.26
N ALA A 73 -17.44 1.39 -9.42
CA ALA A 73 -18.08 0.08 -9.63
C ALA A 73 -17.10 -1.04 -9.23
N GLY A 74 -17.60 -2.23 -9.05
CA GLY A 74 -16.83 -3.39 -8.58
C GLY A 74 -16.67 -3.42 -7.06
N THR A 75 -15.94 -4.41 -6.56
CA THR A 75 -15.79 -4.66 -5.11
C THR A 75 -14.36 -5.07 -4.78
N ILE A 76 -13.95 -4.73 -3.55
CA ILE A 76 -12.76 -5.30 -2.93
C ILE A 76 -13.19 -6.05 -1.67
N THR A 77 -12.81 -7.30 -1.55
CA THR A 77 -13.10 -8.11 -0.38
C THR A 77 -11.81 -8.52 0.34
N LEU A 78 -11.87 -8.55 1.65
CA LEU A 78 -10.88 -9.17 2.53
C LEU A 78 -11.56 -10.34 3.24
N ASP A 79 -11.05 -11.55 3.04
CA ASP A 79 -11.60 -12.74 3.68
C ASP A 79 -13.13 -12.84 3.48
N ASN A 80 -13.57 -12.65 2.22
CA ASN A 80 -14.98 -12.61 1.77
C ASN A 80 -15.82 -11.44 2.31
N HIS A 81 -15.26 -10.51 3.09
CA HIS A 81 -15.96 -9.31 3.55
C HIS A 81 -15.69 -8.13 2.61
N ASN A 82 -16.75 -7.53 2.08
CA ASN A 82 -16.63 -6.37 1.22
C ASN A 82 -16.16 -5.14 2.02
N LEU A 83 -14.99 -4.61 1.67
CA LEU A 83 -14.38 -3.47 2.35
C LEU A 83 -15.11 -2.15 2.09
N ASN A 84 -15.86 -2.08 1.01
CA ASN A 84 -16.55 -0.87 0.54
C ASN A 84 -18.09 -1.00 0.64
N ASP A 85 -18.59 -1.92 1.47
CA ASP A 85 -20.03 -2.04 1.72
C ASP A 85 -20.52 -0.79 2.50
N PRO A 86 -21.43 0.01 1.93
CA PRO A 86 -21.96 1.20 2.58
C PRO A 86 -22.79 0.88 3.84
N ASN A 87 -23.24 -0.37 3.99
CA ASN A 87 -24.07 -0.82 5.11
C ASN A 87 -23.25 -1.41 6.27
N LEU A 88 -21.92 -1.40 6.19
CA LEU A 88 -21.08 -1.84 7.30
C LEU A 88 -21.31 -0.96 8.54
N SER A 89 -21.54 -1.60 9.69
CA SER A 89 -21.58 -0.89 10.96
C SER A 89 -20.22 -0.20 11.26
N PRO A 90 -20.19 0.90 12.02
CA PRO A 90 -18.94 1.57 12.38
C PRO A 90 -17.91 0.64 13.02
N GLN A 91 -18.36 -0.30 13.86
CA GLN A 91 -17.49 -1.29 14.51
C GLN A 91 -16.83 -2.23 13.48
N ARG A 92 -17.60 -2.73 12.49
CA ARG A 92 -17.06 -3.56 11.41
C ARG A 92 -16.11 -2.77 10.50
N GLN A 93 -16.42 -1.52 10.18
CA GLN A 93 -15.50 -0.65 9.43
C GLN A 93 -14.18 -0.47 10.17
N GLN A 94 -14.23 -0.22 11.49
CA GLN A 94 -13.03 -0.08 12.32
C GLN A 94 -12.21 -1.38 12.33
N LEU A 95 -12.86 -2.54 12.47
CA LEU A 95 -12.21 -3.85 12.41
C LEU A 95 -11.51 -4.06 11.05
N MET A 96 -12.18 -3.76 9.93
CA MET A 96 -11.57 -3.90 8.60
C MET A 96 -10.37 -2.96 8.42
N ARG A 97 -10.48 -1.69 8.86
CA ARG A 97 -9.36 -0.74 8.83
C ARG A 97 -8.18 -1.19 9.68
N ARG A 98 -8.41 -1.84 10.81
CA ARG A 98 -7.36 -2.44 11.63
C ARG A 98 -6.63 -3.54 10.86
N ARG A 99 -7.37 -4.43 10.16
CA ARG A 99 -6.80 -5.58 9.45
C ARG A 99 -5.99 -5.21 8.22
N ILE A 100 -6.25 -4.04 7.62
CA ILE A 100 -5.53 -3.53 6.43
C ILE A 100 -4.89 -2.20 6.77
N GLN A 101 -3.59 -2.11 6.61
CA GLN A 101 -2.83 -0.89 6.81
C GLN A 101 -2.05 -0.50 5.55
N MET A 102 -1.58 0.74 5.51
CA MET A 102 -0.86 1.27 4.34
C MET A 102 0.47 1.91 4.76
N VAL A 103 1.52 1.54 4.05
CA VAL A 103 2.81 2.24 4.04
C VAL A 103 2.82 3.13 2.80
N PHE A 104 2.86 4.45 3.02
CA PHE A 104 2.77 5.45 1.96
C PHE A 104 4.12 5.70 1.29
N GLN A 105 4.08 6.19 0.06
CA GLN A 105 5.24 6.54 -0.77
C GLN A 105 6.19 7.53 -0.10
N SER A 106 5.66 8.56 0.56
CA SER A 106 6.46 9.55 1.27
C SER A 106 6.32 9.37 2.78
N PRO A 107 7.35 8.83 3.46
CA PRO A 107 7.32 8.73 4.91
C PRO A 107 7.28 10.10 5.58
N TYR A 108 7.83 11.12 4.92
CA TYR A 108 7.82 12.50 5.43
C TYR A 108 6.40 13.06 5.53
N ALA A 109 5.58 12.86 4.49
CA ALA A 109 4.21 13.35 4.47
C ALA A 109 3.25 12.50 5.32
N SER A 110 3.63 11.25 5.61
CA SER A 110 2.78 10.31 6.35
C SER A 110 2.91 10.39 7.87
N LEU A 111 4.02 10.93 8.39
CA LEU A 111 4.27 11.06 9.81
C LEU A 111 3.98 12.50 10.27
N ASN A 112 3.26 12.66 11.38
CA ASN A 112 3.03 14.00 11.94
C ASN A 112 4.36 14.56 12.50
N PRO A 113 4.92 15.65 11.91
CA PRO A 113 6.22 16.16 12.30
C PRO A 113 6.24 16.79 13.69
N ARG A 114 5.07 17.07 14.28
CA ARG A 114 4.91 17.68 15.61
C ARG A 114 4.78 16.66 16.73
N TRP A 115 4.64 15.37 16.38
CA TRP A 115 4.52 14.29 17.35
C TRP A 115 5.84 13.56 17.50
N ARG A 116 6.11 13.05 18.71
CA ARG A 116 7.21 12.13 18.95
C ARG A 116 6.91 10.78 18.30
N VAL A 117 7.96 10.06 17.92
CA VAL A 117 7.81 8.74 17.30
C VAL A 117 7.01 7.79 18.19
N GLY A 118 7.24 7.82 19.50
CA GLY A 118 6.45 7.02 20.43
C GLY A 118 4.94 7.32 20.39
N ASP A 119 4.55 8.58 20.22
CA ASP A 119 3.14 8.96 20.14
C ASP A 119 2.53 8.55 18.79
N ILE A 120 3.31 8.65 17.70
CA ILE A 120 2.91 8.18 16.36
C ILE A 120 2.63 6.68 16.37
N LEU A 121 3.47 5.88 17.04
CA LEU A 121 3.30 4.42 17.12
C LEU A 121 2.20 4.02 18.11
N LYS A 122 1.95 4.82 19.14
CA LYS A 122 0.91 4.58 20.14
C LYS A 122 -0.50 4.89 19.62
N GLU A 123 -0.63 5.85 18.69
CA GLU A 123 -1.92 6.29 18.18
C GLU A 123 -2.77 5.14 17.62
N PRO A 124 -2.29 4.23 16.73
CA PRO A 124 -3.10 3.11 16.27
C PRO A 124 -3.44 2.10 17.38
N ILE A 125 -2.53 1.89 18.36
CA ILE A 125 -2.78 1.01 19.51
C ILE A 125 -3.98 1.52 20.31
N GLN A 126 -4.06 2.83 20.52
CA GLN A 126 -5.15 3.49 21.26
C GLN A 126 -6.43 3.55 20.41
N SER A 127 -6.32 3.94 19.15
CA SER A 127 -7.44 4.08 18.22
C SER A 127 -8.23 2.78 18.03
N PHE A 128 -7.54 1.65 18.06
CA PHE A 128 -8.15 0.31 17.94
C PHE A 128 -8.31 -0.40 19.29
N ASP A 129 -8.02 0.27 20.40
CA ASP A 129 -8.15 -0.26 21.78
C ASP A 129 -7.45 -1.63 21.98
N LEU A 130 -6.21 -1.76 21.46
CA LEU A 130 -5.51 -3.04 21.41
C LEU A 130 -4.84 -3.42 22.72
N ILE A 131 -4.36 -2.43 23.47
CA ILE A 131 -3.56 -2.64 24.68
C ILE A 131 -3.98 -1.62 25.73
N GLN A 132 -4.38 -2.11 26.89
CA GLN A 132 -4.76 -1.29 28.03
C GLN A 132 -3.55 -0.90 28.88
N GLY A 133 -3.58 0.31 29.41
CA GLY A 133 -2.58 0.85 30.32
C GLY A 133 -1.35 1.45 29.63
N THR A 134 -0.97 2.64 30.07
CA THR A 134 0.11 3.44 29.48
C THR A 134 1.46 2.73 29.49
N LYS A 135 1.76 1.95 30.55
CA LYS A 135 3.01 1.18 30.67
C LYS A 135 3.10 0.07 29.62
N ASN A 136 2.00 -0.66 29.39
CA ASN A 136 1.96 -1.72 28.38
C ASN A 136 2.03 -1.16 26.96
N GLN A 137 1.37 -0.01 26.69
CA GLN A 137 1.47 0.67 25.43
C GLN A 137 2.91 1.16 25.16
N ALA A 138 3.60 1.71 26.18
CA ALA A 138 4.98 2.13 26.05
C ALA A 138 5.91 0.95 25.72
N LYS A 139 5.75 -0.18 26.40
CA LYS A 139 6.50 -1.42 26.12
C LYS A 139 6.26 -1.89 24.69
N ARG A 140 5.00 -1.85 24.21
CA ARG A 140 4.68 -2.24 22.81
C ARG A 140 5.34 -1.32 21.79
N VAL A 141 5.44 -0.02 22.08
CA VAL A 141 6.15 0.94 21.22
C VAL A 141 7.65 0.60 21.14
N GLU A 142 8.27 0.23 22.26
CA GLU A 142 9.67 -0.19 22.28
C GLU A 142 9.89 -1.46 21.44
N GLU A 143 9.05 -2.47 21.60
CA GLU A 143 9.07 -3.69 20.78
C GLU A 143 8.92 -3.38 19.26
N LEU A 144 8.00 -2.49 18.90
CA LEU A 144 7.79 -2.08 17.50
C LEU A 144 9.03 -1.41 16.90
N LEU A 145 9.72 -0.58 17.68
CA LEU A 145 10.97 0.04 17.23
C LEU A 145 12.07 -1.01 17.00
N GLU A 146 12.24 -1.95 17.94
CA GLU A 146 13.19 -3.06 17.79
C GLU A 146 12.88 -3.92 16.56
N GLN A 147 11.60 -4.25 16.32
CA GLN A 147 11.16 -5.03 15.15
C GLN A 147 11.55 -4.39 13.82
N VAL A 148 11.65 -3.06 13.77
CA VAL A 148 12.10 -2.37 12.55
C VAL A 148 13.59 -1.96 12.60
N GLY A 149 14.34 -2.44 13.60
CA GLY A 149 15.78 -2.20 13.74
C GLY A 149 16.12 -0.78 14.17
N LEU A 150 15.27 -0.18 15.02
CA LEU A 150 15.50 1.11 15.67
C LEU A 150 15.66 0.91 17.19
N SER A 151 16.28 1.89 17.87
CA SER A 151 16.43 1.84 19.32
C SER A 151 15.13 2.19 20.03
N PRO A 152 14.77 1.52 21.15
CA PRO A 152 13.67 1.92 22.02
C PRO A 152 13.72 3.38 22.46
N SER A 153 14.94 3.93 22.66
CA SER A 153 15.15 5.33 23.02
C SER A 153 14.70 6.33 21.94
N ASP A 154 14.57 5.87 20.68
CA ASP A 154 14.11 6.66 19.55
C ASP A 154 12.62 7.07 19.67
N ALA A 155 11.86 6.43 20.55
CA ALA A 155 10.49 6.83 20.88
C ALA A 155 10.35 8.29 21.31
N LYS A 156 11.41 8.87 21.91
CA LYS A 156 11.42 10.25 22.41
C LYS A 156 11.74 11.30 21.35
N LYS A 157 12.25 10.89 20.20
CA LYS A 157 12.65 11.76 19.08
C LYS A 157 11.48 12.14 18.18
N TYR A 158 11.67 13.18 17.40
CA TYR A 158 10.74 13.62 16.37
C TYR A 158 11.13 13.09 14.98
N PRO A 159 10.18 12.94 14.03
CA PRO A 159 10.47 12.42 12.70
C PRO A 159 11.59 13.14 11.95
N HIS A 160 11.76 14.46 12.16
CA HIS A 160 12.80 15.23 11.48
C HIS A 160 14.23 14.91 11.94
N GLU A 161 14.40 14.25 13.08
CA GLU A 161 15.71 13.81 13.61
C GLU A 161 16.20 12.50 12.98
N PHE A 162 15.46 11.90 12.04
CA PHE A 162 15.77 10.62 11.41
C PHE A 162 16.13 10.77 9.93
N SER A 163 16.95 9.85 9.41
CA SER A 163 17.20 9.70 7.98
C SER A 163 15.94 9.25 7.22
N GLY A 164 15.94 9.35 5.88
CA GLY A 164 14.85 8.86 5.04
C GLY A 164 14.50 7.39 5.28
N GLY A 165 15.50 6.53 5.33
CA GLY A 165 15.32 5.10 5.58
C GLY A 165 14.81 4.79 6.99
N GLN A 166 15.28 5.54 8.01
CA GLN A 166 14.76 5.41 9.37
C GLN A 166 13.29 5.87 9.47
N ARG A 167 12.91 6.96 8.81
CA ARG A 167 11.49 7.39 8.72
C ARG A 167 10.62 6.34 8.04
N GLN A 168 11.15 5.68 7.00
CA GLN A 168 10.42 4.58 6.35
C GLN A 168 10.20 3.40 7.31
N ARG A 169 11.21 3.04 8.11
CA ARG A 169 11.08 2.03 9.16
C ARG A 169 10.05 2.43 10.22
N ILE A 170 9.99 3.70 10.62
CA ILE A 170 8.95 4.23 11.53
C ILE A 170 7.56 4.12 10.89
N SER A 171 7.42 4.43 9.59
CA SER A 171 6.16 4.28 8.86
C SER A 171 5.69 2.81 8.81
N ILE A 172 6.62 1.87 8.63
CA ILE A 172 6.35 0.43 8.69
C ILE A 172 5.93 0.03 10.12
N ALA A 173 6.66 0.48 11.15
CA ALA A 173 6.30 0.22 12.56
C ALA A 173 4.92 0.74 12.91
N ARG A 174 4.53 1.93 12.39
CA ARG A 174 3.18 2.46 12.57
C ARG A 174 2.12 1.57 11.93
N ALA A 175 2.35 1.07 10.73
CA ALA A 175 1.43 0.12 10.11
C ALA A 175 1.31 -1.17 10.94
N LEU A 176 2.41 -1.68 11.49
CA LEU A 176 2.43 -2.89 12.34
C LEU A 176 1.74 -2.68 13.70
N SER A 177 1.68 -1.45 14.21
CA SER A 177 1.14 -1.17 15.55
C SER A 177 -0.34 -1.54 15.69
N SER A 178 -1.10 -1.57 14.59
CA SER A 178 -2.49 -2.04 14.56
C SER A 178 -2.62 -3.57 14.52
N GLN A 179 -1.53 -4.33 14.43
CA GLN A 179 -1.51 -5.79 14.22
C GLN A 179 -2.30 -6.20 12.96
N PRO A 180 -1.94 -5.71 11.77
CA PRO A 180 -2.67 -5.97 10.55
C PRO A 180 -2.43 -7.39 10.03
N GLU A 181 -3.31 -7.87 9.15
CA GLU A 181 -3.10 -9.07 8.34
C GLU A 181 -2.61 -8.72 6.93
N VAL A 182 -2.89 -7.49 6.51
CA VAL A 182 -2.52 -6.97 5.18
C VAL A 182 -1.80 -5.64 5.32
N ILE A 183 -0.70 -5.48 4.61
CA ILE A 183 -0.06 -4.18 4.43
C ILE A 183 0.00 -3.85 2.94
N ILE A 184 -0.54 -2.70 2.58
CA ILE A 184 -0.42 -2.14 1.24
C ILE A 184 0.80 -1.23 1.21
N CYS A 185 1.80 -1.60 0.42
CA CYS A 185 3.04 -0.84 0.26
C CYS A 185 2.95 -0.02 -1.04
N ASP A 186 2.66 1.29 -0.93
CA ASP A 186 2.60 2.18 -2.10
C ASP A 186 3.97 2.85 -2.30
N GLU A 187 4.76 2.30 -3.22
CA GLU A 187 6.12 2.73 -3.56
C GLU A 187 7.04 2.91 -2.33
N PRO A 188 7.15 1.91 -1.44
CA PRO A 188 7.74 2.08 -0.11
C PRO A 188 9.24 2.39 -0.13
N THR A 189 9.90 2.31 -1.27
CA THR A 189 11.35 2.49 -1.42
C THR A 189 11.74 3.55 -2.45
N SER A 190 10.79 4.17 -3.16
CA SER A 190 11.06 5.05 -4.30
C SER A 190 11.85 6.33 -3.95
N ALA A 191 11.79 6.77 -2.69
CA ALA A 191 12.48 7.97 -2.20
C ALA A 191 13.82 7.66 -1.48
N LEU A 192 14.32 6.40 -1.58
CA LEU A 192 15.50 5.93 -0.85
C LEU A 192 16.64 5.61 -1.83
N ASP A 193 17.88 5.74 -1.36
CA ASP A 193 19.04 5.24 -2.09
C ASP A 193 19.05 3.70 -2.16
N VAL A 194 19.77 3.13 -3.13
CA VAL A 194 19.75 1.70 -3.46
C VAL A 194 20.12 0.83 -2.25
N SER A 195 21.08 1.26 -1.43
CA SER A 195 21.54 0.48 -0.28
C SER A 195 20.48 0.42 0.83
N VAL A 196 19.82 1.53 1.10
CA VAL A 196 18.73 1.64 2.08
C VAL A 196 17.46 0.97 1.58
N GLN A 197 17.20 1.03 0.26
CA GLN A 197 16.11 0.30 -0.39
C GLN A 197 16.21 -1.21 -0.12
N ALA A 198 17.39 -1.81 -0.34
CA ALA A 198 17.61 -3.24 -0.08
C ALA A 198 17.36 -3.59 1.41
N GLN A 199 17.80 -2.74 2.34
CA GLN A 199 17.54 -2.95 3.77
C GLN A 199 16.06 -2.92 4.12
N VAL A 200 15.28 -1.98 3.56
CA VAL A 200 13.83 -1.88 3.79
C VAL A 200 13.10 -3.08 3.19
N LEU A 201 13.51 -3.55 2.00
CA LEU A 201 12.91 -4.74 1.38
C LEU A 201 13.19 -6.01 2.21
N ASN A 202 14.41 -6.17 2.71
CA ASN A 202 14.75 -7.29 3.59
C ASN A 202 13.96 -7.23 4.91
N LEU A 203 13.77 -6.05 5.48
CA LEU A 203 12.92 -5.84 6.65
C LEU A 203 11.47 -6.27 6.34
N LEU A 204 10.87 -5.84 5.24
CA LEU A 204 9.51 -6.23 4.88
C LEU A 204 9.37 -7.75 4.70
N LYS A 205 10.38 -8.42 4.10
CA LYS A 205 10.41 -9.89 3.98
C LYS A 205 10.48 -10.58 5.34
N SER A 206 11.32 -10.12 6.26
CA SER A 206 11.42 -10.69 7.60
C SER A 206 10.11 -10.55 8.37
N LEU A 207 9.50 -9.35 8.33
CA LEU A 207 8.21 -9.09 8.96
C LEU A 207 7.08 -9.92 8.35
N GLN A 208 7.08 -10.12 7.02
CA GLN A 208 6.13 -10.99 6.34
C GLN A 208 6.19 -12.42 6.89
N LYS A 209 7.39 -12.96 7.02
CA LYS A 209 7.61 -14.32 7.54
C LYS A 209 7.24 -14.42 9.02
N GLU A 210 7.62 -13.44 9.84
CA GLU A 210 7.40 -13.44 11.28
C GLU A 210 5.92 -13.32 11.63
N PHE A 211 5.20 -12.39 10.96
CA PHE A 211 3.79 -12.10 11.27
C PHE A 211 2.81 -12.69 10.25
N SER A 212 3.27 -13.52 9.29
CA SER A 212 2.43 -14.09 8.23
C SER A 212 1.65 -13.03 7.46
N LEU A 213 2.27 -11.87 7.19
CA LEU A 213 1.64 -10.74 6.53
C LEU A 213 1.36 -11.02 5.05
N THR A 214 0.26 -10.48 4.57
CA THR A 214 -0.06 -10.44 3.13
C THR A 214 0.27 -9.05 2.61
N TYR A 215 0.99 -8.96 1.47
CA TYR A 215 1.34 -7.69 0.87
C TYR A 215 0.64 -7.44 -0.46
N LEU A 216 0.07 -6.25 -0.63
CA LEU A 216 -0.18 -5.65 -1.93
C LEU A 216 0.92 -4.60 -2.15
N PHE A 217 1.88 -4.92 -3.03
CA PHE A 217 3.08 -4.12 -3.25
C PHE A 217 2.95 -3.33 -4.54
N ILE A 218 3.04 -2.02 -4.47
CA ILE A 218 2.93 -1.13 -5.61
C ILE A 218 4.29 -0.50 -5.87
N THR A 219 4.78 -0.64 -7.09
CA THR A 219 6.03 -0.03 -7.52
C THR A 219 6.08 0.11 -9.05
N HIS A 220 6.95 0.97 -9.52
CA HIS A 220 7.36 1.03 -10.92
C HIS A 220 8.72 0.34 -11.15
N ASP A 221 9.40 -0.10 -10.09
CA ASP A 221 10.70 -0.75 -10.16
C ASP A 221 10.55 -2.27 -10.23
N LEU A 222 10.83 -2.83 -11.42
CA LEU A 222 10.74 -4.25 -11.70
C LEU A 222 11.84 -5.07 -10.98
N ALA A 223 13.01 -4.48 -10.70
CA ALA A 223 14.07 -5.14 -9.96
C ALA A 223 13.63 -5.42 -8.50
N VAL A 224 12.91 -4.48 -7.90
CA VAL A 224 12.30 -4.67 -6.57
C VAL A 224 11.31 -5.83 -6.59
N VAL A 225 10.43 -5.85 -7.58
CA VAL A 225 9.35 -6.83 -7.68
C VAL A 225 9.87 -8.25 -7.82
N SER A 226 10.92 -8.46 -8.63
CA SER A 226 11.53 -9.79 -8.82
C SER A 226 12.00 -10.41 -7.50
N SER A 227 12.35 -9.56 -6.53
CA SER A 227 12.89 -10.00 -5.24
C SER A 227 11.82 -10.27 -4.18
N VAL A 228 10.61 -9.68 -4.28
CA VAL A 228 9.61 -9.72 -3.20
C VAL A 228 8.29 -10.37 -3.61
N ALA A 229 7.93 -10.38 -4.89
CA ALA A 229 6.61 -10.81 -5.35
C ALA A 229 6.49 -12.32 -5.53
N ASN A 230 5.33 -12.85 -5.19
CA ASN A 230 4.90 -14.20 -5.59
C ASN A 230 4.11 -14.16 -6.90
N ARG A 231 3.39 -13.06 -7.17
CA ARG A 231 2.62 -12.83 -8.37
C ARG A 231 2.66 -11.35 -8.75
N ILE A 232 2.67 -11.04 -10.05
CA ILE A 232 2.80 -9.70 -10.59
C ILE A 232 1.62 -9.41 -11.51
N GLY A 233 0.95 -8.28 -11.29
CA GLY A 233 -0.02 -7.71 -12.21
C GLY A 233 0.54 -6.45 -12.86
N VAL A 234 0.53 -6.41 -14.18
CA VAL A 234 0.98 -5.25 -14.98
C VAL A 234 -0.21 -4.37 -15.30
N LEU A 235 -0.16 -3.13 -14.84
CA LEU A 235 -1.23 -2.15 -15.01
C LEU A 235 -0.83 -1.10 -16.06
N ASN A 236 -1.65 -0.95 -17.10
CA ASN A 236 -1.48 0.06 -18.15
C ASN A 236 -2.76 0.86 -18.31
N LYS A 237 -2.68 2.20 -18.19
CA LYS A 237 -3.82 3.13 -18.40
C LYS A 237 -5.10 2.70 -17.71
N GLY A 238 -4.98 2.23 -16.47
CA GLY A 238 -6.11 1.81 -15.63
C GLY A 238 -6.58 0.38 -15.84
N ALA A 239 -6.04 -0.38 -16.77
CA ALA A 239 -6.38 -1.77 -17.02
C ALA A 239 -5.26 -2.74 -16.63
N LEU A 240 -5.61 -3.91 -16.09
CA LEU A 240 -4.68 -5.01 -15.85
C LEU A 240 -4.45 -5.72 -17.19
N VAL A 241 -3.25 -5.56 -17.77
CA VAL A 241 -2.94 -6.10 -19.11
C VAL A 241 -2.27 -7.46 -19.08
N GLU A 242 -1.55 -7.77 -18.01
CA GLU A 242 -0.87 -9.06 -17.85
C GLU A 242 -0.78 -9.43 -16.37
N GLU A 243 -0.87 -10.73 -16.07
CA GLU A 243 -0.69 -11.27 -14.72
C GLU A 243 0.06 -12.59 -14.80
N ALA A 244 1.20 -12.70 -14.10
CA ALA A 244 2.06 -13.88 -14.13
C ALA A 244 2.88 -14.03 -12.84
N SER A 245 3.56 -15.17 -12.69
CA SER A 245 4.65 -15.30 -11.72
C SER A 245 5.84 -14.42 -12.12
N PRO A 246 6.73 -14.04 -11.19
CA PRO A 246 7.94 -13.32 -11.56
C PRO A 246 8.73 -14.03 -12.65
N GLU A 247 8.98 -15.32 -12.50
CA GLU A 247 9.74 -16.12 -13.46
C GLU A 247 9.13 -16.03 -14.87
N GLU A 248 7.82 -16.26 -15.00
CA GLU A 248 7.12 -16.21 -16.28
C GLU A 248 7.15 -14.79 -16.88
N LEU A 249 6.94 -13.76 -16.07
CA LEU A 249 6.90 -12.37 -16.55
C LEU A 249 8.24 -11.89 -17.09
N PHE A 250 9.35 -12.28 -16.42
CA PHE A 250 10.69 -11.86 -16.82
C PHE A 250 11.26 -12.67 -17.96
N THR A 251 10.88 -13.96 -18.11
CA THR A 251 11.41 -14.82 -19.17
C THR A 251 10.56 -14.83 -20.43
N ASN A 252 9.23 -14.75 -20.32
CA ASN A 252 8.30 -14.86 -21.44
C ASN A 252 7.10 -13.90 -21.32
N PRO A 253 7.33 -12.56 -21.32
CA PRO A 253 6.27 -11.58 -21.27
C PRO A 253 5.37 -11.68 -22.51
N LYS A 254 4.05 -11.78 -22.30
CA LYS A 254 3.06 -11.98 -23.38
C LYS A 254 2.66 -10.66 -24.05
N GLN A 255 2.59 -9.57 -23.27
CA GLN A 255 2.13 -8.27 -23.74
C GLN A 255 3.28 -7.37 -24.19
N ASP A 256 3.10 -6.64 -25.29
CA ASP A 256 4.11 -5.71 -25.80
C ASP A 256 4.44 -4.60 -24.78
N TYR A 257 3.44 -4.14 -24.05
CA TYR A 257 3.64 -3.16 -22.99
C TYR A 257 4.54 -3.71 -21.87
N THR A 258 4.38 -4.97 -21.48
CA THR A 258 5.25 -5.63 -20.50
C THR A 258 6.68 -5.74 -21.02
N ARG A 259 6.87 -6.10 -22.30
CA ARG A 259 8.19 -6.14 -22.94
C ARG A 259 8.86 -4.77 -22.96
N MET A 260 8.08 -3.72 -23.25
CA MET A 260 8.57 -2.34 -23.23
C MET A 260 9.04 -1.94 -21.82
N LEU A 261 8.24 -2.23 -20.77
CA LEU A 261 8.61 -1.95 -19.38
C LEU A 261 9.87 -2.69 -18.94
N LEU A 262 10.01 -3.96 -19.31
CA LEU A 262 11.18 -4.78 -18.98
C LEU A 262 12.44 -4.26 -19.69
N ASN A 263 12.33 -3.84 -20.95
CA ASN A 263 13.45 -3.27 -21.71
C ASN A 263 13.89 -1.90 -21.20
N ALA A 264 12.97 -1.13 -20.60
CA ALA A 264 13.27 0.17 -19.99
C ALA A 264 13.86 0.04 -18.58
N ALA A 265 13.70 -1.11 -17.92
CA ALA A 265 14.29 -1.35 -16.62
C ALA A 265 15.82 -1.49 -16.71
N PRO A 266 16.59 -0.99 -15.74
CA PRO A 266 18.02 -1.27 -15.65
C PRO A 266 18.24 -2.78 -15.68
N LYS A 267 19.16 -3.26 -16.54
CA LYS A 267 19.48 -4.69 -16.60
C LYS A 267 19.91 -5.16 -15.20
N MET A 268 19.18 -6.12 -14.67
CA MET A 268 19.62 -6.83 -13.47
C MET A 268 20.90 -7.58 -13.82
N LEU A 269 22.00 -7.19 -13.18
CA LEU A 269 23.30 -7.89 -13.27
C LEU A 269 23.22 -9.21 -12.52
#